data_bd7485d79f62751c4c68465860a6ea35
#
_entry.id   bd7485d79f62751c4c68465860a6ea35
#
_cell.length_a   1.000
_cell.length_b   1.000
_cell.length_c   1.000
_cell.angle_alpha   90.00
_cell.angle_beta   90.00
_cell.angle_gamma   90.00
#
_symmetry.space_group_name_H-M   'P 1'
#
loop_
_entity.id
_entity.type
_entity.pdbx_description
1 polymer ?
#
loop_
_entity_poly.entity_id
_entity_poly.type
_entity_poly.pdbx_seq_one_letter_code
_entity_poly.pdbx_strand_id
1 'polypeptide(L)'
;MTLFLIMMERAGLIILLAYAFVHIPFIKQTLKQPELKKHQYILLILFSLFAIISNFTGVEIQSDLSIIPQTLNHIADQSSVANTRVLTIGVSGLIGGPIVGIIVGLLSVFVRYLQGGLAPHIYVISSLLIGLCSGLSGNYLRRNYNKIRVLDAMVVGFGMLILQMICILIFSVDFNQALRLVSFISMPMILSNTLG
;
A
#
# COMPACT_ATOMS: atom_id res chain seq x y z
N MET A 1 -1.71 19.99 7.70
CA MET A 1 -0.96 19.49 8.86
C MET A 1 -1.63 18.26 9.50
N THR A 2 -2.92 18.28 9.73
CA THR A 2 -3.66 17.17 10.37
C THR A 2 -3.58 15.84 9.61
N LEU A 3 -3.75 15.84 8.29
CA LEU A 3 -3.66 14.60 7.48
C LEU A 3 -2.29 13.95 7.60
N PHE A 4 -1.21 14.74 7.54
CA PHE A 4 0.15 14.23 7.68
C PHE A 4 0.38 13.53 9.02
N LEU A 5 -0.05 14.12 10.12
CA LEU A 5 0.10 13.54 11.46
C LEU A 5 -0.67 12.21 11.59
N ILE A 6 -1.92 12.17 11.09
CA ILE A 6 -2.72 10.95 11.10
C ILE A 6 -2.07 9.86 10.24
N MET A 7 -1.58 10.20 9.05
CA MET A 7 -0.91 9.25 8.17
C MET A 7 0.40 8.72 8.78
N MET A 8 1.17 9.57 9.46
CA MET A 8 2.39 9.14 10.19
C MET A 8 2.05 8.21 11.36
N GLU A 9 0.98 8.50 12.12
CA GLU A 9 0.49 7.59 13.16
C GLU A 9 0.14 6.21 12.58
N ARG A 10 -0.61 6.17 11.48
CA ARG A 10 -1.03 4.91 10.82
C ARG A 10 0.16 4.14 10.25
N ALA A 11 1.10 4.83 9.60
CA ALA A 11 2.34 4.21 9.15
C ALA A 11 3.15 3.64 10.33
N GLY A 12 3.28 4.41 11.41
CA GLY A 12 3.96 3.96 12.64
C GLY A 12 3.34 2.72 13.26
N LEU A 13 2.00 2.60 13.27
CA LEU A 13 1.31 1.39 13.73
C LEU A 13 1.66 0.15 12.87
N ILE A 14 1.69 0.30 11.54
CA ILE A 14 2.06 -0.80 10.64
C ILE A 14 3.53 -1.19 10.82
N ILE A 15 4.43 -0.22 10.98
CA ILE A 15 5.86 -0.47 11.24
C ILE A 15 6.03 -1.21 12.58
N LEU A 16 5.33 -0.79 13.62
CA LEU A 16 5.37 -1.43 14.93
C LEU A 16 4.90 -2.89 14.86
N LEU A 17 3.79 -3.14 14.15
CA LEU A 17 3.29 -4.49 13.91
C LEU A 17 4.30 -5.31 13.10
N ALA A 18 4.86 -4.75 12.01
CA ALA A 18 5.87 -5.42 11.20
C ALA A 18 7.13 -5.75 12.03
N TYR A 19 7.57 -4.82 12.88
CA TYR A 19 8.67 -5.04 13.81
C TYR A 19 8.40 -6.18 14.79
N ALA A 20 7.21 -6.21 15.39
CA ALA A 20 6.82 -7.29 16.29
C ALA A 20 6.83 -8.65 15.56
N PHE A 21 6.31 -8.72 14.35
CA PHE A 21 6.27 -9.95 13.56
C PHE A 21 7.66 -10.45 13.14
N VAL A 22 8.59 -9.55 12.78
CA VAL A 22 9.97 -9.94 12.40
C VAL A 22 10.73 -10.59 13.56
N HIS A 23 10.35 -10.33 14.80
CA HIS A 23 10.94 -10.98 15.97
C HIS A 23 10.44 -12.41 16.20
N ILE A 24 9.38 -12.84 15.55
CA ILE A 24 8.92 -14.23 15.59
C ILE A 24 9.91 -15.09 14.79
N PRO A 25 10.55 -16.12 15.40
CA PRO A 25 11.62 -16.89 14.74
C PRO A 25 11.22 -17.49 13.40
N PHE A 26 9.99 -17.96 13.29
CA PHE A 26 9.44 -18.54 12.08
C PHE A 26 9.31 -17.52 10.94
N ILE A 27 8.84 -16.31 11.24
CA ILE A 27 8.72 -15.21 10.25
C ILE A 27 10.11 -14.72 9.83
N LYS A 28 11.03 -14.59 10.79
CA LYS A 28 12.43 -14.25 10.50
C LYS A 28 13.09 -15.23 9.55
N GLN A 29 12.83 -16.52 9.70
CA GLN A 29 13.32 -17.56 8.77
C GLN A 29 12.69 -17.42 7.37
N THR A 30 11.39 -17.16 7.32
CA THR A 30 10.65 -16.92 6.08
C THR A 30 11.21 -15.74 5.29
N LEU A 31 11.52 -14.63 5.96
CA LEU A 31 12.09 -13.44 5.33
C LEU A 31 13.52 -13.64 4.81
N LYS A 32 14.28 -14.59 5.38
CA LYS A 32 15.62 -14.93 4.89
C LYS A 32 15.62 -15.71 3.57
N GLN A 33 14.57 -16.49 3.31
CA GLN A 33 14.43 -17.34 2.13
C GLN A 33 13.05 -17.19 1.50
N PRO A 34 12.68 -16.00 1.00
CA PRO A 34 11.34 -15.72 0.51
C PRO A 34 10.97 -16.48 -0.77
N GLU A 35 11.95 -17.06 -1.46
CA GLU A 35 11.78 -17.80 -2.73
C GLU A 35 11.18 -19.19 -2.55
N LEU A 36 11.27 -19.78 -1.35
CA LEU A 36 10.70 -21.09 -1.07
C LEU A 36 9.17 -21.02 -1.10
N LYS A 37 8.52 -21.92 -1.83
CA LYS A 37 7.04 -21.94 -1.98
C LYS A 37 6.31 -21.88 -0.63
N LYS A 38 6.79 -22.63 0.38
CA LYS A 38 6.23 -22.61 1.73
C LYS A 38 6.29 -21.21 2.35
N HIS A 39 7.40 -20.51 2.17
CA HIS A 39 7.58 -19.16 2.71
C HIS A 39 6.73 -18.13 1.96
N GLN A 40 6.50 -18.31 0.65
CA GLN A 40 5.61 -17.45 -0.11
C GLN A 40 4.18 -17.48 0.41
N TYR A 41 3.65 -18.65 0.80
CA TYR A 41 2.32 -18.75 1.43
C TYR A 41 2.25 -17.99 2.75
N ILE A 42 3.30 -18.07 3.57
CA ILE A 42 3.36 -17.36 4.85
C ILE A 42 3.41 -15.85 4.63
N LEU A 43 4.24 -15.39 3.68
CA LEU A 43 4.32 -13.98 3.31
C LEU A 43 2.99 -13.48 2.76
N LEU A 44 2.31 -14.29 1.95
CA LEU A 44 1.01 -13.98 1.42
C LEU A 44 -0.01 -13.74 2.53
N ILE A 45 -0.12 -14.66 3.49
CA ILE A 45 -1.05 -14.53 4.63
C ILE A 45 -0.70 -13.30 5.47
N LEU A 46 0.57 -13.13 5.81
CA LEU A 46 1.05 -12.03 6.63
C LEU A 46 0.76 -10.66 5.99
N PHE A 47 1.16 -10.48 4.73
CA PHE A 47 0.97 -9.22 4.04
C PHE A 47 -0.49 -8.97 3.66
N SER A 48 -1.29 -10.01 3.42
CA SER A 48 -2.74 -9.86 3.25
C SER A 48 -3.41 -9.33 4.52
N LEU A 49 -3.01 -9.82 5.67
CA LEU A 49 -3.49 -9.30 6.95
C LEU A 49 -3.12 -7.81 7.12
N PHE A 50 -1.88 -7.44 6.83
CA PHE A 50 -1.46 -6.03 6.88
C PHE A 50 -2.20 -5.16 5.87
N ALA A 51 -2.46 -5.66 4.66
CA ALA A 51 -3.21 -4.93 3.65
C ALA A 51 -4.67 -4.71 4.06
N ILE A 52 -5.28 -5.69 4.69
CA ILE A 52 -6.63 -5.57 5.27
C ILE A 52 -6.64 -4.52 6.38
N ILE A 53 -5.74 -4.62 7.36
CA ILE A 53 -5.59 -3.63 8.44
C ILE A 53 -5.39 -2.23 7.86
N SER A 54 -4.54 -2.10 6.84
CA SER A 54 -4.27 -0.82 6.18
C SER A 54 -5.51 -0.19 5.54
N ASN A 55 -6.45 -0.99 5.01
CA ASN A 55 -7.72 -0.46 4.50
C ASN A 55 -8.60 0.09 5.61
N PHE A 56 -8.65 -0.59 6.76
CA PHE A 56 -9.45 -0.15 7.90
C PHE A 56 -8.84 1.01 8.70
N THR A 57 -7.53 1.22 8.59
CA THR A 57 -6.82 2.30 9.25
C THR A 57 -6.64 3.55 8.36
N GLY A 58 -7.31 3.62 7.22
CA GLY A 58 -7.27 4.77 6.33
C GLY A 58 -7.97 5.99 6.91
N VAL A 59 -7.84 7.11 6.19
CA VAL A 59 -8.48 8.38 6.48
C VAL A 59 -9.39 8.74 5.32
N GLU A 60 -10.67 8.97 5.60
CA GLU A 60 -11.63 9.39 4.60
C GLU A 60 -11.45 10.87 4.28
N ILE A 61 -11.44 11.18 2.99
CA ILE A 61 -11.32 12.54 2.46
C ILE A 61 -12.55 12.79 1.60
N GLN A 62 -13.36 13.73 2.00
CA GLN A 62 -14.56 14.13 1.26
C GLN A 62 -14.21 14.99 0.03
N SER A 63 -15.20 15.25 -0.82
CA SER A 63 -15.04 16.06 -2.04
C SER A 63 -14.65 17.52 -1.76
N ASP A 64 -14.97 18.03 -0.59
CA ASP A 64 -14.57 19.37 -0.08
C ASP A 64 -13.19 19.37 0.59
N LEU A 65 -12.45 18.24 0.55
CA LEU A 65 -11.17 18.00 1.21
C LEU A 65 -11.25 17.99 2.74
N SER A 66 -12.42 17.89 3.33
CA SER A 66 -12.55 17.65 4.76
C SER A 66 -12.10 16.23 5.11
N ILE A 67 -11.50 16.10 6.30
CA ILE A 67 -10.93 14.84 6.79
C ILE A 67 -11.86 14.27 7.84
N ILE A 68 -12.33 13.05 7.62
CA ILE A 68 -13.18 12.31 8.56
C ILE A 68 -12.48 11.02 8.97
N PRO A 69 -12.46 10.66 10.26
CA PRO A 69 -12.01 9.35 10.69
C PRO A 69 -12.85 8.28 10.00
N GLN A 70 -12.20 7.34 9.32
CA GLN A 70 -12.91 6.27 8.62
C GLN A 70 -13.65 5.41 9.62
N THR A 71 -14.96 5.23 9.40
CA THR A 71 -15.75 4.21 10.07
C THR A 71 -15.56 2.86 9.37
N LEU A 72 -15.45 1.78 10.14
CA LEU A 72 -15.06 0.44 9.68
C LEU A 72 -15.93 -0.17 8.57
N ASN A 73 -17.17 0.31 8.36
CA ASN A 73 -18.16 -0.41 7.60
C ASN A 73 -18.51 0.20 6.24
N HIS A 74 -18.40 1.51 6.05
CA HIS A 74 -18.81 2.14 4.80
C HIS A 74 -18.13 3.49 4.57
N ILE A 75 -17.77 3.77 3.33
CA ILE A 75 -17.19 5.04 2.90
C ILE A 75 -18.22 5.70 1.98
N ALA A 76 -18.44 6.99 2.17
CA ALA A 76 -19.39 7.74 1.37
C ALA A 76 -19.04 7.71 -0.13
N ASP A 77 -20.06 7.64 -1.01
CA ASP A 77 -19.90 7.41 -2.45
C ASP A 77 -19.00 8.43 -3.17
N GLN A 78 -18.85 9.63 -2.61
CA GLN A 78 -18.00 10.70 -3.18
C GLN A 78 -16.72 10.92 -2.39
N SER A 79 -16.40 10.04 -1.45
CA SER A 79 -15.21 10.15 -0.62
C SER A 79 -14.07 9.28 -1.12
N SER A 80 -12.86 9.77 -0.98
CA SER A 80 -11.61 9.05 -1.22
C SER A 80 -10.97 8.63 0.10
N VAL A 81 -10.04 7.68 0.06
CA VAL A 81 -9.33 7.24 1.27
C VAL A 81 -7.82 7.32 1.06
N ALA A 82 -7.17 8.06 1.94
CA ALA A 82 -5.72 7.99 2.11
C ALA A 82 -5.37 6.91 3.12
N ASN A 83 -4.54 5.95 2.73
CA ASN A 83 -4.11 4.86 3.58
C ASN A 83 -2.68 4.39 3.25
N THR A 84 -2.14 3.50 4.07
CA THR A 84 -0.81 2.90 3.90
C THR A 84 -0.82 1.63 3.04
N ARG A 85 -1.90 1.38 2.28
CA ARG A 85 -2.08 0.20 1.43
C ARG A 85 -0.98 0.06 0.39
N VAL A 86 -0.59 1.17 -0.26
CA VAL A 86 0.48 1.18 -1.26
C VAL A 86 1.79 0.67 -0.68
N LEU A 87 2.13 1.11 0.54
CA LEU A 87 3.29 0.63 1.28
C LEU A 87 3.21 -0.90 1.48
N THR A 88 2.07 -1.39 1.99
CA THR A 88 1.91 -2.81 2.30
C THR A 88 1.98 -3.68 1.04
N ILE A 89 1.30 -3.31 -0.05
CA ILE A 89 1.35 -4.04 -1.33
C ILE A 89 2.76 -3.93 -1.94
N GLY A 90 3.37 -2.76 -1.91
CA GLY A 90 4.72 -2.53 -2.41
C GLY A 90 5.76 -3.39 -1.70
N VAL A 91 5.75 -3.43 -0.37
CA VAL A 91 6.66 -4.26 0.42
C VAL A 91 6.39 -5.75 0.20
N SER A 92 5.11 -6.17 0.10
CA SER A 92 4.76 -7.56 -0.18
C SER A 92 5.32 -8.06 -1.51
N GLY A 93 5.21 -7.24 -2.57
CA GLY A 93 5.80 -7.53 -3.88
C GLY A 93 7.32 -7.53 -3.82
N LEU A 94 7.91 -6.51 -3.22
CA LEU A 94 9.37 -6.36 -3.12
C LEU A 94 10.03 -7.57 -2.41
N ILE A 95 9.42 -8.08 -1.34
CA ILE A 95 9.92 -9.22 -0.57
C ILE A 95 9.46 -10.56 -1.16
N GLY A 96 8.18 -10.72 -1.44
CA GLY A 96 7.58 -12.00 -1.87
C GLY A 96 7.59 -12.23 -3.37
N GLY A 97 7.93 -11.22 -4.17
CA GLY A 97 7.90 -11.28 -5.63
C GLY A 97 6.53 -10.92 -6.23
N PRO A 98 6.40 -10.93 -7.58
CA PRO A 98 5.24 -10.41 -8.27
C PRO A 98 3.95 -11.18 -7.96
N ILE A 99 4.01 -12.49 -7.77
CA ILE A 99 2.83 -13.31 -7.46
C ILE A 99 2.25 -12.91 -6.11
N VAL A 100 3.09 -12.80 -5.08
CA VAL A 100 2.66 -12.38 -3.73
C VAL A 100 2.12 -10.96 -3.77
N GLY A 101 2.82 -10.03 -4.43
CA GLY A 101 2.37 -8.64 -4.56
C GLY A 101 1.01 -8.50 -5.24
N ILE A 102 0.77 -9.24 -6.34
CA ILE A 102 -0.51 -9.22 -7.07
C ILE A 102 -1.64 -9.81 -6.20
N ILE A 103 -1.43 -10.95 -5.55
CA ILE A 103 -2.47 -11.59 -4.75
C ILE A 103 -2.82 -10.72 -3.52
N VAL A 104 -1.82 -10.18 -2.83
CA VAL A 104 -2.03 -9.23 -1.72
C VAL A 104 -2.77 -7.98 -2.20
N GLY A 105 -2.40 -7.47 -3.39
CA GLY A 105 -3.09 -6.36 -4.05
C GLY A 105 -4.57 -6.67 -4.31
N LEU A 106 -4.88 -7.83 -4.87
CA LEU A 106 -6.24 -8.29 -5.15
C LEU A 106 -7.07 -8.41 -3.86
N LEU A 107 -6.54 -9.04 -2.83
CA LEU A 107 -7.22 -9.19 -1.54
C LEU A 107 -7.49 -7.84 -0.88
N SER A 108 -6.51 -6.93 -0.93
CA SER A 108 -6.66 -5.57 -0.42
C SER A 108 -7.77 -4.80 -1.14
N VAL A 109 -7.82 -4.93 -2.47
CA VAL A 109 -8.85 -4.29 -3.30
C VAL A 109 -10.23 -4.89 -3.08
N PHE A 110 -10.31 -6.20 -2.89
CA PHE A 110 -11.59 -6.84 -2.59
C PHE A 110 -12.22 -6.24 -1.32
N VAL A 111 -11.43 -6.09 -0.25
CA VAL A 111 -11.89 -5.42 0.97
C VAL A 111 -12.27 -3.97 0.69
N ARG A 112 -11.45 -3.24 -0.08
CA ARG A 112 -11.73 -1.85 -0.45
C ARG A 112 -13.01 -1.68 -1.27
N TYR A 113 -13.27 -2.63 -2.17
CA TYR A 113 -14.50 -2.63 -2.97
C TYR A 113 -15.74 -2.80 -2.10
N LEU A 114 -15.67 -3.66 -1.08
CA LEU A 114 -16.75 -3.84 -0.11
C LEU A 114 -17.02 -2.59 0.76
N GLN A 115 -15.98 -1.76 0.98
CA GLN A 115 -16.10 -0.51 1.75
C GLN A 115 -16.79 0.62 0.98
N GLY A 116 -16.88 0.54 -0.36
CA GLY A 116 -17.48 1.59 -1.20
C GLY A 116 -16.54 2.78 -1.47
N GLY A 117 -17.13 3.95 -1.71
CA GLY A 117 -16.41 5.20 -1.98
C GLY A 117 -16.18 5.49 -3.45
N LEU A 118 -15.50 6.61 -3.74
CA LEU A 118 -15.27 7.12 -5.09
C LEU A 118 -14.42 6.16 -5.93
N ALA A 119 -14.92 5.81 -7.11
CA ALA A 119 -14.21 5.12 -8.18
C ALA A 119 -13.35 3.91 -7.73
N PRO A 120 -13.93 2.86 -7.14
CA PRO A 120 -13.19 1.71 -6.62
C PRO A 120 -12.34 0.99 -7.68
N HIS A 121 -12.71 1.08 -8.97
CA HIS A 121 -11.96 0.51 -10.10
C HIS A 121 -10.54 1.06 -10.23
N ILE A 122 -10.31 2.34 -9.87
CA ILE A 122 -8.98 2.96 -9.88
C ILE A 122 -8.04 2.22 -8.92
N TYR A 123 -8.56 1.86 -7.76
CA TYR A 123 -7.80 1.14 -6.74
C TYR A 123 -7.50 -0.31 -7.16
N VAL A 124 -8.37 -0.93 -7.97
CA VAL A 124 -8.13 -2.27 -8.56
C VAL A 124 -6.91 -2.21 -9.47
N ILE A 125 -6.96 -1.33 -10.46
CA ILE A 125 -5.88 -1.20 -11.46
C ILE A 125 -4.56 -0.83 -10.80
N SER A 126 -4.57 0.20 -9.94
CA SER A 126 -3.34 0.66 -9.28
C SER A 126 -2.73 -0.39 -8.36
N SER A 127 -3.53 -1.14 -7.60
CA SER A 127 -3.01 -2.18 -6.70
C SER A 127 -2.37 -3.35 -7.44
N LEU A 128 -2.95 -3.76 -8.58
CA LEU A 128 -2.36 -4.78 -9.44
C LEU A 128 -1.03 -4.31 -10.02
N LEU A 129 -0.98 -3.09 -10.53
CA LEU A 129 0.25 -2.51 -11.08
C LEU A 129 1.32 -2.36 -10.00
N ILE A 130 0.97 -1.88 -8.81
CA ILE A 130 1.89 -1.74 -7.68
C ILE A 130 2.45 -3.11 -7.29
N GLY A 131 1.59 -4.11 -7.11
CA GLY A 131 2.01 -5.46 -6.75
C GLY A 131 2.94 -6.09 -7.78
N LEU A 132 2.62 -5.93 -9.07
CA LEU A 132 3.43 -6.41 -10.17
C LEU A 132 4.78 -5.68 -10.25
N CYS A 133 4.76 -4.35 -10.33
CA CYS A 133 5.98 -3.55 -10.50
C CYS A 133 6.92 -3.67 -9.31
N SER A 134 6.41 -3.63 -8.08
CA SER A 134 7.23 -3.84 -6.89
C SER A 134 7.83 -5.24 -6.84
N GLY A 135 7.07 -6.27 -7.23
CA GLY A 135 7.54 -7.64 -7.28
C GLY A 135 8.62 -7.86 -8.35
N LEU A 136 8.47 -7.27 -9.53
CA LEU A 136 9.50 -7.30 -10.57
C LEU A 136 10.76 -6.57 -10.12
N SER A 137 10.61 -5.41 -9.48
CA SER A 137 11.74 -4.65 -8.90
C SER A 137 12.46 -5.46 -7.83
N GLY A 138 11.73 -6.16 -6.95
CA GLY A 138 12.32 -7.03 -5.93
C GLY A 138 13.11 -8.19 -6.53
N ASN A 139 12.58 -8.85 -7.57
CA ASN A 139 13.29 -9.91 -8.28
C ASN A 139 14.55 -9.39 -8.98
N TYR A 140 14.45 -8.22 -9.62
CA TYR A 140 15.60 -7.57 -10.27
C TYR A 140 16.70 -7.22 -9.28
N LEU A 141 16.36 -6.63 -8.14
CA LEU A 141 17.31 -6.23 -7.10
C LEU A 141 18.01 -7.46 -6.49
N ARG A 142 17.26 -8.52 -6.18
CA ARG A 142 17.84 -9.75 -5.65
C ARG A 142 18.79 -10.41 -6.65
N ARG A 143 18.40 -10.47 -7.92
CA ARG A 143 19.21 -11.09 -8.98
C ARG A 143 20.55 -10.35 -9.21
N ASN A 144 20.53 -9.01 -9.16
CA ASN A 144 21.71 -8.21 -9.50
C ASN A 144 22.57 -7.86 -8.29
N TYR A 145 21.98 -7.73 -7.10
CA TYR A 145 22.67 -7.24 -5.89
C TYR A 145 22.64 -8.22 -4.71
N ASN A 146 22.07 -9.41 -4.88
CA ASN A 146 21.88 -10.45 -3.86
C ASN A 146 21.10 -10.01 -2.60
N LYS A 147 20.76 -8.75 -2.45
CA LYS A 147 20.00 -8.22 -1.31
C LYS A 147 19.29 -6.92 -1.70
N ILE A 148 18.21 -6.63 -1.01
CA ILE A 148 17.48 -5.37 -1.10
C ILE A 148 18.02 -4.45 -0.01
N ARG A 149 18.51 -3.27 -0.38
CA ARG A 149 18.96 -2.24 0.57
C ARG A 149 17.77 -1.36 0.96
N VAL A 150 17.88 -0.66 2.08
CA VAL A 150 16.86 0.30 2.53
C VAL A 150 16.60 1.37 1.48
N LEU A 151 17.66 1.92 0.87
CA LEU A 151 17.52 2.92 -0.20
C LEU A 151 16.76 2.38 -1.43
N ASP A 152 17.00 1.12 -1.82
CA ASP A 152 16.28 0.49 -2.93
C ASP A 152 14.77 0.37 -2.61
N ALA A 153 14.44 -0.02 -1.37
CA ALA A 153 13.06 -0.09 -0.90
C ALA A 153 12.39 1.29 -0.89
N MET A 154 13.09 2.33 -0.45
CA MET A 154 12.59 3.71 -0.47
C MET A 154 12.32 4.20 -1.90
N VAL A 155 13.25 3.96 -2.83
CA VAL A 155 13.09 4.35 -4.25
C VAL A 155 11.91 3.62 -4.89
N VAL A 156 11.80 2.31 -4.65
CA VAL A 156 10.66 1.52 -5.15
C VAL A 156 9.36 2.02 -4.50
N GLY A 157 9.32 2.23 -3.20
CA GLY A 157 8.15 2.74 -2.48
C GLY A 157 7.69 4.10 -3.02
N PHE A 158 8.62 5.04 -3.22
CA PHE A 158 8.33 6.33 -3.84
C PHE A 158 7.77 6.18 -5.26
N GLY A 159 8.38 5.31 -6.09
CA GLY A 159 7.88 5.02 -7.44
C GLY A 159 6.46 4.45 -7.45
N MET A 160 6.12 3.57 -6.49
CA MET A 160 4.77 3.00 -6.35
C MET A 160 3.73 4.05 -5.96
N LEU A 161 4.10 5.03 -5.14
CA LEU A 161 3.21 6.15 -4.80
C LEU A 161 2.95 7.06 -6.00
N ILE A 162 3.99 7.37 -6.78
CA ILE A 162 3.82 8.11 -8.03
C ILE A 162 2.90 7.34 -8.99
N LEU A 163 3.12 6.03 -9.13
CA LEU A 163 2.27 5.17 -9.96
C LEU A 163 0.81 5.21 -9.50
N GLN A 164 0.55 5.16 -8.19
CA GLN A 164 -0.80 5.30 -7.62
C GLN A 164 -1.43 6.65 -8.01
N MET A 165 -0.70 7.75 -7.90
CA MET A 165 -1.19 9.09 -8.23
C MET A 165 -1.47 9.24 -9.72
N ILE A 166 -0.62 8.70 -10.58
CA ILE A 166 -0.81 8.65 -12.02
C ILE A 166 -2.10 7.86 -12.35
N CYS A 167 -2.33 6.71 -11.72
CA CYS A 167 -3.55 5.94 -11.90
C CYS A 167 -4.80 6.76 -11.50
N ILE A 168 -4.75 7.50 -10.40
CA ILE A 168 -5.87 8.37 -9.98
C ILE A 168 -6.14 9.42 -11.06
N LEU A 169 -5.12 10.08 -11.59
CA LEU A 169 -5.28 11.13 -12.61
C LEU A 169 -5.80 10.58 -13.95
N ILE A 170 -5.34 9.41 -14.38
CA ILE A 170 -5.70 8.84 -15.70
C ILE A 170 -7.11 8.23 -15.68
N PHE A 171 -7.46 7.51 -14.62
CA PHE A 171 -8.70 6.72 -14.56
C PHE A 171 -9.85 7.42 -13.84
N SER A 172 -9.64 8.63 -13.32
CA SER A 172 -10.73 9.42 -12.72
C SER A 172 -11.66 9.99 -13.80
N VAL A 173 -12.95 9.99 -13.51
CA VAL A 173 -13.96 10.60 -14.40
C VAL A 173 -13.84 12.11 -14.43
N ASP A 174 -13.55 12.75 -13.29
CA ASP A 174 -13.32 14.19 -13.17
C ASP A 174 -11.85 14.47 -12.87
N PHE A 175 -11.13 14.91 -13.89
CA PHE A 175 -9.70 15.24 -13.79
C PHE A 175 -9.42 16.38 -12.81
N ASN A 176 -10.29 17.40 -12.73
CA ASN A 176 -10.08 18.52 -11.82
C ASN A 176 -10.23 18.10 -10.37
N GLN A 177 -11.21 17.25 -10.08
CA GLN A 177 -11.39 16.67 -8.74
C GLN A 177 -10.20 15.78 -8.37
N ALA A 178 -9.75 14.92 -9.31
CA ALA A 178 -8.58 14.08 -9.12
C ALA A 178 -7.30 14.89 -8.87
N LEU A 179 -7.11 15.98 -9.61
CA LEU A 179 -5.95 16.85 -9.45
C LEU A 179 -5.93 17.53 -8.07
N ARG A 180 -7.07 18.03 -7.59
CA ARG A 180 -7.19 18.58 -6.23
C ARG A 180 -6.89 17.54 -5.17
N LEU A 181 -7.46 16.34 -5.32
CA LEU A 181 -7.21 15.23 -4.39
C LEU A 181 -5.73 14.87 -4.37
N VAL A 182 -5.11 14.61 -5.52
CA VAL A 182 -3.69 14.24 -5.62
C VAL A 182 -2.80 15.34 -5.05
N SER A 183 -3.07 16.61 -5.34
CA SER A 183 -2.30 17.73 -4.77
C SER A 183 -2.40 17.78 -3.25
N PHE A 184 -3.56 17.46 -2.69
CA PHE A 184 -3.80 17.45 -1.25
C PHE A 184 -3.12 16.27 -0.53
N ILE A 185 -3.20 15.05 -1.12
CA ILE A 185 -2.70 13.83 -0.48
C ILE A 185 -1.24 13.51 -0.80
N SER A 186 -0.66 14.08 -1.87
CA SER A 186 0.67 13.68 -2.38
C SER A 186 1.75 13.82 -1.31
N MET A 187 1.89 14.99 -0.71
CA MET A 187 2.95 15.25 0.25
C MET A 187 2.80 14.40 1.54
N PRO A 188 1.63 14.36 2.20
CA PRO A 188 1.41 13.48 3.34
C PRO A 188 1.67 12.00 3.04
N MET A 189 1.17 11.48 1.90
CA MET A 189 1.34 10.08 1.54
C MET A 189 2.78 9.74 1.16
N ILE A 190 3.47 10.59 0.41
CA ILE A 190 4.87 10.37 0.06
C ILE A 190 5.72 10.29 1.33
N LEU A 191 5.59 11.26 2.21
CA LEU A 191 6.39 11.28 3.44
C LEU A 191 6.08 10.08 4.34
N SER A 192 4.80 9.80 4.60
CA SER A 192 4.41 8.71 5.51
C SER A 192 4.73 7.31 4.97
N ASN A 193 4.57 7.08 3.66
CA ASN A 193 4.79 5.75 3.08
C ASN A 193 6.24 5.52 2.58
N THR A 194 7.03 6.58 2.39
CA THR A 194 8.45 6.43 1.98
C THR A 194 9.36 6.31 3.21
N LEU A 195 9.00 6.97 4.31
CA LEU A 195 9.73 6.90 5.57
C LEU A 195 9.32 5.70 6.44
N GLY A 196 8.16 5.11 6.19
CA GLY A 196 7.66 3.91 6.84
C GLY A 196 8.09 2.65 6.13
#